data_9f4c30c44862d969d0e14d5d3dfdaa18
#
_entry.id   9f4c30c44862d969d0e14d5d3dfdaa18
#
_cell.length_a   1.000
_cell.length_b   1.000
_cell.length_c   1.000
_cell.angle_alpha   90.00
_cell.angle_beta   90.00
_cell.angle_gamma   90.00
#
_symmetry.space_group_name_H-M   'P 1'
#
loop_
_entity.id
_entity.type
_entity.pdbx_description
1 polymer ?
#
loop_
_entity_poly.entity_id
_entity_poly.type
_entity_poly.pdbx_seq_one_letter_code
_entity_poly.pdbx_strand_id
1 'polypeptide(L)'
;MVDYFSVLEKHYSEVGFGLEDNSYNSIQFEYGDVPSKEHLDVLWTEMEIDVIREKRNKLLQESDYRALPDYPQRELWLLYRQELRDFPAIWVEEMEFPSPPE
;
A
#
# COMPACT_ATOMS: atom_id res chain seq x y z
N MET A 1 -7.06 -4.80 -2.78
CA MET A 1 -7.05 -5.02 -1.32
C MET A 1 -6.02 -6.07 -0.96
N VAL A 2 -5.23 -5.88 0.07
CA VAL A 2 -4.23 -6.84 0.53
C VAL A 2 -4.88 -7.84 1.49
N ASP A 3 -4.50 -9.10 1.39
CA ASP A 3 -4.94 -10.17 2.28
C ASP A 3 -3.88 -11.27 2.33
N TYR A 4 -4.09 -12.33 3.10
CA TYR A 4 -3.12 -13.42 3.19
C TYR A 4 -2.88 -14.08 1.83
N PHE A 5 -3.92 -14.23 1.03
CA PHE A 5 -3.75 -14.77 -0.31
C PHE A 5 -2.75 -13.96 -1.13
N SER A 6 -2.89 -12.62 -1.11
CA SER A 6 -1.97 -11.73 -1.82
C SER A 6 -0.55 -11.87 -1.32
N VAL A 7 -0.36 -11.95 0.00
CA VAL A 7 0.97 -12.12 0.61
C VAL A 7 1.58 -13.45 0.15
N LEU A 8 0.82 -14.53 0.22
CA LEU A 8 1.32 -15.85 -0.14
C LEU A 8 1.60 -15.96 -1.64
N GLU A 9 0.76 -15.37 -2.47
CA GLU A 9 0.98 -15.37 -3.91
C GLU A 9 2.27 -14.66 -4.29
N LYS A 10 2.57 -13.54 -3.63
CA LYS A 10 3.79 -12.77 -3.90
C LYS A 10 5.06 -13.47 -3.41
N HIS A 11 5.02 -14.02 -2.19
CA HIS A 11 6.24 -14.49 -1.51
C HIS A 11 6.39 -15.99 -1.47
N TYR A 12 5.32 -16.76 -1.64
CA TYR A 12 5.33 -18.22 -1.45
C TYR A 12 4.64 -18.99 -2.59
N SER A 13 4.54 -18.39 -3.77
CA SER A 13 3.84 -19.00 -4.91
C SER A 13 4.44 -20.37 -5.31
N GLU A 14 5.72 -20.58 -5.03
CA GLU A 14 6.41 -21.81 -5.44
C GLU A 14 6.12 -23.01 -4.53
N VAL A 15 5.63 -22.78 -3.32
CA VAL A 15 5.41 -23.87 -2.37
C VAL A 15 4.04 -24.55 -2.49
N GLY A 16 3.15 -24.00 -3.30
CA GLY A 16 1.79 -24.50 -3.40
C GLY A 16 1.03 -24.30 -2.10
N PHE A 17 0.06 -23.41 -2.09
CA PHE A 17 -0.69 -23.09 -0.89
C PHE A 17 -2.18 -23.02 -1.18
N GLY A 18 -2.98 -23.15 -0.12
CA GLY A 18 -4.42 -22.97 -0.18
C GLY A 18 -4.95 -22.31 1.07
N LEU A 19 -6.08 -21.62 0.93
CA LEU A 19 -6.82 -21.04 2.05
C LEU A 19 -8.30 -21.32 1.84
N GLU A 20 -9.01 -21.64 2.93
CA GLU A 20 -10.45 -21.78 2.87
C GLU A 20 -11.15 -20.43 3.04
N ASP A 21 -10.54 -19.55 3.83
CA ASP A 21 -11.01 -18.17 4.02
C ASP A 21 -9.81 -17.26 4.23
N ASN A 22 -10.01 -15.98 4.56
CA ASN A 22 -8.92 -15.04 4.74
C ASN A 22 -8.39 -15.03 6.18
N SER A 23 -8.31 -16.20 6.82
CA SER A 23 -7.74 -16.31 8.16
C SER A 23 -6.42 -17.06 8.11
N TYR A 24 -5.51 -16.70 9.02
CA TYR A 24 -4.21 -17.37 9.11
C TYR A 24 -4.37 -18.90 9.34
N ASN A 25 -5.33 -19.29 10.17
CA ASN A 25 -5.52 -20.70 10.53
C ASN A 25 -5.97 -21.58 9.36
N SER A 26 -6.50 -20.99 8.29
CA SER A 26 -6.92 -21.74 7.10
C SER A 26 -5.79 -21.99 6.12
N ILE A 27 -4.61 -21.41 6.34
CA ILE A 27 -3.47 -21.51 5.41
C ILE A 27 -2.90 -22.94 5.45
N GLN A 28 -2.73 -23.52 4.28
CA GLN A 28 -2.12 -24.84 4.12
C GLN A 28 -1.04 -24.76 3.05
N PHE A 29 0.12 -25.37 3.33
CA PHE A 29 1.23 -25.47 2.37
C PHE A 29 1.37 -26.92 1.90
N GLU A 30 1.67 -27.11 0.62
CA GLU A 30 2.02 -28.43 0.10
C GLU A 30 3.44 -28.83 0.51
N TYR A 31 4.33 -27.87 0.60
CA TYR A 31 5.75 -28.11 0.92
C TYR A 31 6.19 -27.15 2.01
N GLY A 32 6.87 -27.67 3.02
CA GLY A 32 7.41 -26.88 4.09
C GLY A 32 6.38 -26.42 5.11
N ASP A 33 6.83 -25.67 6.08
CA ASP A 33 5.99 -25.19 7.16
C ASP A 33 5.39 -23.82 6.83
N VAL A 34 4.15 -23.61 7.25
CA VAL A 34 3.51 -22.30 7.14
C VAL A 34 4.28 -21.30 8.03
N PRO A 35 4.69 -20.14 7.49
CA PRO A 35 5.36 -19.12 8.30
C PRO A 35 4.50 -18.68 9.48
N SER A 36 5.13 -18.10 10.50
CA SER A 36 4.39 -17.59 11.64
C SER A 36 3.44 -16.47 11.22
N LYS A 37 2.35 -16.30 11.97
CA LYS A 37 1.40 -15.23 11.73
C LYS A 37 2.08 -13.86 11.80
N GLU A 38 3.01 -13.69 12.76
CA GLU A 38 3.73 -12.43 12.90
C GLU A 38 4.54 -12.11 11.65
N HIS A 39 5.22 -13.08 11.08
CA HIS A 39 5.98 -12.90 9.85
C HIS A 39 5.08 -12.51 8.67
N LEU A 40 3.97 -13.21 8.50
CA LEU A 40 3.02 -12.91 7.44
C LEU A 40 2.37 -11.54 7.63
N ASP A 41 2.11 -11.14 8.87
CA ASP A 41 1.53 -9.84 9.17
C ASP A 41 2.51 -8.71 8.83
N VAL A 42 3.81 -8.90 9.03
CA VAL A 42 4.84 -7.94 8.59
C VAL A 42 4.81 -7.79 7.07
N LEU A 43 4.77 -8.91 6.34
CA LEU A 43 4.70 -8.89 4.88
C LEU A 43 3.40 -8.23 4.39
N TRP A 44 2.30 -8.51 5.08
CA TRP A 44 1.02 -7.88 4.78
C TRP A 44 1.12 -6.35 4.90
N THR A 45 1.66 -5.86 6.02
CA THR A 45 1.81 -4.42 6.25
C THR A 45 2.70 -3.79 5.18
N GLU A 46 3.80 -4.44 4.81
CA GLU A 46 4.68 -3.95 3.74
C GLU A 46 3.93 -3.85 2.40
N MET A 47 3.10 -4.82 2.09
CA MET A 47 2.30 -4.78 0.86
C MET A 47 1.25 -3.68 0.90
N GLU A 48 0.63 -3.43 2.04
CA GLU A 48 -0.32 -2.32 2.19
C GLU A 48 0.37 -0.98 1.97
N ILE A 49 1.56 -0.80 2.53
CA ILE A 49 2.35 0.42 2.34
C ILE A 49 2.73 0.59 0.87
N ASP A 50 3.08 -0.49 0.18
CA ASP A 50 3.38 -0.43 -1.25
C ASP A 50 2.17 0.01 -2.08
N VAL A 51 0.98 -0.47 -1.75
CA VAL A 51 -0.26 -0.02 -2.40
C VAL A 51 -0.48 1.48 -2.16
N ILE A 52 -0.24 1.94 -0.93
CA ILE A 52 -0.32 3.36 -0.57
C ILE A 52 0.67 4.18 -1.39
N ARG A 53 1.91 3.69 -1.53
CA ARG A 53 2.94 4.37 -2.34
C ARG A 53 2.55 4.46 -3.80
N GLU A 54 2.00 3.41 -4.36
CA GLU A 54 1.55 3.42 -5.76
C GLU A 54 0.44 4.44 -5.98
N LYS A 55 -0.54 4.50 -5.09
CA LYS A 55 -1.60 5.47 -5.17
C LYS A 55 -1.07 6.89 -5.01
N ARG A 56 -0.14 7.10 -4.06
CA ARG A 56 0.53 8.39 -3.89
C ARG A 56 1.23 8.82 -5.18
N ASN A 57 1.99 7.91 -5.78
CA ASN A 57 2.74 8.22 -7.01
C ASN A 57 1.80 8.60 -8.15
N LYS A 58 0.67 7.92 -8.26
CA LYS A 58 -0.34 8.25 -9.24
C LYS A 58 -0.91 9.64 -9.03
N LEU A 59 -1.24 9.99 -7.79
CA LEU A 59 -1.74 11.33 -7.45
C LEU A 59 -0.70 12.41 -7.70
N LEU A 60 0.57 12.13 -7.41
CA LEU A 60 1.65 13.07 -7.74
C LEU A 60 1.77 13.26 -9.24
N GLN A 61 1.73 12.19 -10.01
CA GLN A 61 1.81 12.26 -11.47
C GLN A 61 0.65 13.06 -12.06
N GLU A 62 -0.56 12.82 -11.57
CA GLU A 62 -1.75 13.51 -12.04
C GLU A 62 -1.72 15.02 -11.73
N SER A 63 -0.98 15.43 -10.71
CA SER A 63 -0.90 16.84 -10.28
C SER A 63 0.42 17.53 -10.63
N ASP A 64 1.33 16.88 -11.38
CA ASP A 64 2.62 17.48 -11.72
C ASP A 64 2.50 18.82 -12.42
N TYR A 65 1.57 18.98 -13.36
CA TYR A 65 1.40 20.23 -14.09
C TYR A 65 0.95 21.38 -13.19
N ARG A 66 0.36 21.08 -12.03
CA ARG A 66 -0.09 22.10 -11.07
C ARG A 66 1.05 22.70 -10.26
N ALA A 67 2.25 22.15 -10.38
CA ALA A 67 3.46 22.69 -9.77
C ALA A 67 4.20 23.68 -10.68
N LEU A 68 3.70 23.93 -11.89
CA LEU A 68 4.30 24.90 -12.81
C LEU A 68 4.24 26.31 -12.23
N PRO A 69 5.26 27.16 -12.49
CA PRO A 69 5.36 28.49 -11.86
C PRO A 69 4.14 29.40 -12.06
N ASP A 70 3.43 29.26 -13.15
CA ASP A 70 2.28 30.10 -13.49
C ASP A 70 0.94 29.43 -13.23
N TYR A 71 0.93 28.26 -12.58
CA TYR A 71 -0.33 27.59 -12.30
C TYR A 71 -1.09 28.29 -11.17
N PRO A 72 -2.42 28.52 -11.32
CA PRO A 72 -3.21 29.15 -10.26
C PRO A 72 -3.14 28.35 -8.96
N GLN A 73 -3.00 29.03 -7.84
CA GLN A 73 -2.93 28.41 -6.50
C GLN A 73 -1.76 27.42 -6.35
N ARG A 74 -0.68 27.64 -7.08
CA ARG A 74 0.49 26.77 -7.08
C ARG A 74 0.98 26.44 -5.66
N GLU A 75 1.01 27.42 -4.77
CA GLU A 75 1.50 27.21 -3.41
C GLU A 75 0.67 26.19 -2.65
N LEU A 76 -0.65 26.22 -2.81
CA LEU A 76 -1.54 25.25 -2.18
C LEU A 76 -1.31 23.85 -2.75
N TRP A 77 -1.09 23.74 -4.06
CA TRP A 77 -0.79 22.46 -4.69
C TRP A 77 0.56 21.91 -4.26
N LEU A 78 1.55 22.78 -4.04
CA LEU A 78 2.85 22.34 -3.54
C LEU A 78 2.74 21.76 -2.12
N LEU A 79 1.91 22.36 -1.25
CA LEU A 79 1.65 21.83 0.08
C LEU A 79 0.96 20.48 0.01
N TYR A 80 -0.07 20.34 -0.82
CA TYR A 80 -0.76 19.07 -1.03
C TYR A 80 0.21 17.99 -1.50
N ARG A 81 1.04 18.32 -2.49
CA ARG A 81 2.02 17.36 -3.04
C ARG A 81 3.05 16.96 -1.99
N GLN A 82 3.45 17.87 -1.10
CA GLN A 82 4.35 17.52 0.00
C GLN A 82 3.66 16.57 1.00
N GLU A 83 2.41 16.81 1.31
CA GLU A 83 1.64 15.91 2.15
C GLU A 83 1.54 14.51 1.52
N LEU A 84 1.38 14.42 0.21
CA LEU A 84 1.39 13.14 -0.49
C LEU A 84 2.73 12.42 -0.35
N ARG A 85 3.84 13.15 -0.50
CA ARG A 85 5.18 12.55 -0.36
C ARG A 85 5.41 11.98 1.02
N ASP A 86 4.92 12.68 2.04
CA ASP A 86 5.11 12.28 3.44
C ASP A 86 4.13 11.20 3.89
N PHE A 87 3.03 11.03 3.18
CA PHE A 87 1.91 10.19 3.62
C PHE A 87 2.29 8.75 3.92
N PRO A 88 3.04 8.02 3.07
CA PRO A 88 3.36 6.63 3.39
C PRO A 88 4.15 6.45 4.68
N ALA A 89 4.94 7.45 5.08
CA ALA A 89 5.74 7.38 6.29
C ALA A 89 4.90 7.54 7.57
N ILE A 90 3.74 8.21 7.47
CA ILE A 90 2.87 8.45 8.61
C ILE A 90 1.58 7.63 8.55
N TRP A 91 1.38 6.89 7.47
CA TRP A 91 0.13 6.16 7.26
C TRP A 91 -0.11 5.11 8.35
N VAL A 92 -1.34 5.09 8.84
CA VAL A 92 -1.86 4.02 9.70
C VAL A 92 -3.16 3.53 9.08
N GLU A 93 -3.57 2.34 9.45
CA GLU A 93 -4.78 1.72 8.92
C GLU A 93 -5.98 2.65 9.03
N GLU A 94 -6.81 2.68 7.98
CA GLU A 94 -8.00 3.53 7.87
C GLU A 94 -7.73 5.03 7.68
N MET A 95 -6.47 5.45 7.62
CA MET A 95 -6.14 6.86 7.37
C MET A 95 -6.45 7.23 5.93
N GLU A 96 -7.10 8.36 5.74
CA GLU A 96 -7.45 8.85 4.40
C GLU A 96 -6.31 9.67 3.80
N PHE A 97 -6.23 9.64 2.46
CA PHE A 97 -5.26 10.45 1.74
C PHE A 97 -5.53 11.94 1.92
N PRO A 98 -4.48 12.79 1.84
CA PRO A 98 -4.68 14.24 1.85
C PRO A 98 -5.64 14.67 0.78
N SER A 99 -6.40 15.73 1.04
CA SER A 99 -7.37 16.27 0.11
C SER A 99 -6.72 17.32 -0.79
N PRO A 100 -7.03 17.35 -2.11
CA PRO A 100 -6.51 18.39 -3.00
C PRO A 100 -7.09 19.76 -2.66
N PRO A 101 -6.40 20.84 -3.07
CA PRO A 101 -6.79 22.23 -2.71
C PRO A 101 -8.06 22.77 -3.37
N GLU A 102 -8.95 21.98 -3.79
CA GLU A 102 -10.20 22.48 -4.40
C GLU A 102 -11.41 22.03 -3.64
#